data_c137d6ac47df2d1d68c83cecffdef8f2
#
_entry.id   c137d6ac47df2d1d68c83cecffdef8f2
#
_cell.length_a   1.000
_cell.length_b   1.000
_cell.length_c   1.000
_cell.angle_alpha   90.00
_cell.angle_beta   90.00
_cell.angle_gamma   90.00
#
_symmetry.space_group_name_H-M   'P 1'
#
loop_
_entity.id
_entity.type
_entity.pdbx_description
1 polymer ?
#
loop_
_entity_poly.entity_id
_entity_poly.type
_entity_poly.pdbx_seq_one_letter_code
_entity_poly.pdbx_strand_id
1 'polypeptide(L)'
;MLAKQFRLQIQKWLGEKKRTVIRRSDFFIVKSRDNDLLFSRFGAVISAKVNKSAVKRNKIKRTIFNFIRLKKLHELPGKDILIIVLPSINKLTKLEIEKELETILV
;
A
#
# COMPACT_ATOMS: atom_id res chain seq x y z
N MET A 1 -11.01 -7.89 1.17
CA MET A 1 -9.80 -7.19 1.67
C MET A 1 -8.85 -8.20 2.30
N LEU A 2 -7.62 -7.79 2.56
CA LEU A 2 -6.65 -8.61 3.27
C LEU A 2 -7.10 -8.93 4.70
N ALA A 3 -6.81 -10.15 5.16
CA ALA A 3 -7.01 -10.51 6.55
C ALA A 3 -6.17 -9.62 7.47
N LYS A 4 -6.63 -9.46 8.71
CA LYS A 4 -6.02 -8.55 9.67
C LYS A 4 -4.54 -8.80 9.89
N GLN A 5 -4.10 -10.07 9.88
CA GLN A 5 -2.69 -10.42 10.10
C GLN A 5 -1.76 -9.90 9.00
N PHE A 6 -2.29 -9.63 7.81
CA PHE A 6 -1.52 -9.11 6.68
C PHE A 6 -1.61 -7.58 6.55
N ARG A 7 -2.25 -6.91 7.50
CA ARG A 7 -2.37 -5.45 7.50
C ARG A 7 -1.43 -4.85 8.53
N LEU A 8 -0.72 -3.79 8.13
CA LEU A 8 0.17 -3.05 9.02
C LEU A 8 -0.62 -2.25 10.05
N GLN A 9 -0.11 -2.21 11.28
CA GLN A 9 -0.50 -1.23 12.28
C GLN A 9 0.35 0.03 12.01
N ILE A 10 -0.17 0.94 11.19
CA ILE A 10 0.60 2.01 10.57
C ILE A 10 1.28 2.91 11.59
N GLN A 11 0.56 3.35 12.63
CA GLN A 11 1.14 4.28 13.60
C GLN A 11 2.27 3.66 14.40
N LYS A 12 2.11 2.41 14.81
CA LYS A 12 3.16 1.68 15.50
C LYS A 12 4.37 1.51 14.59
N TRP A 13 4.13 1.15 13.33
CA TRP A 13 5.18 0.93 12.34
C TRP A 13 5.98 2.21 12.06
N LEU A 14 5.30 3.36 11.94
CA LEU A 14 5.95 4.65 11.72
C LEU A 14 6.81 5.08 12.91
N GLY A 15 6.45 4.68 14.12
CA GLY A 15 7.23 4.97 15.34
C GLY A 15 8.48 4.13 15.51
N GLU A 16 8.63 3.04 14.77
CA GLU A 16 9.79 2.18 14.85
C GLU A 16 10.96 2.73 14.04
N LYS A 17 12.17 2.67 14.63
CA LYS A 17 13.39 3.10 13.95
C LYS A 17 14.05 1.90 13.29
N LYS A 18 13.69 1.62 12.04
CA LYS A 18 14.26 0.52 11.26
C LYS A 18 14.68 1.03 9.89
N ARG A 19 15.65 0.32 9.30
CA ARG A 19 16.06 0.62 7.94
C ARG A 19 14.86 0.54 6.98
N THR A 20 14.62 1.60 6.24
CA THR A 20 13.48 1.71 5.33
C THR A 20 13.99 1.97 3.92
N VAL A 21 13.53 1.17 2.98
CA VAL A 21 13.76 1.40 1.54
C VAL A 21 12.57 2.17 1.00
N ILE A 22 12.83 3.26 0.27
CA ILE A 22 11.78 4.13 -0.28
C ILE A 22 11.84 4.07 -1.80
N ARG A 23 10.69 3.76 -2.42
CA ARG A 23 10.51 3.82 -3.87
C ARG A 23 9.41 4.84 -4.16
N ARG A 24 9.57 5.59 -5.24
CA ARG A 24 8.62 6.65 -5.61
C ARG A 24 8.17 6.48 -7.06
N SER A 25 6.92 6.84 -7.31
CA SER A 25 6.38 7.02 -8.65
C SER A 25 5.55 8.31 -8.65
N ASP A 26 4.93 8.62 -9.78
CA ASP A 26 4.04 9.80 -9.86
C ASP A 26 2.79 9.65 -8.98
N PHE A 27 2.42 8.44 -8.60
CA PHE A 27 1.16 8.13 -7.93
C PHE A 27 1.33 7.58 -6.51
N PHE A 28 2.50 7.01 -6.20
CA PHE A 28 2.74 6.34 -4.93
C PHE A 28 4.13 6.63 -4.38
N ILE A 29 4.20 6.64 -3.04
CA ILE A 29 5.46 6.48 -2.32
C ILE A 29 5.34 5.16 -1.57
N VAL A 30 6.27 4.25 -1.80
CA VAL A 30 6.26 2.92 -1.17
C VAL A 30 7.45 2.80 -0.24
N LYS A 31 7.18 2.56 1.03
CA LYS A 31 8.21 2.33 2.05
C LYS A 31 8.19 0.87 2.44
N SER A 32 9.35 0.22 2.45
CA SER A 32 9.45 -1.19 2.82
C SER A 32 10.51 -1.43 3.86
N ARG A 33 10.27 -2.42 4.73
CA ARG A 33 11.18 -2.89 5.77
C ARG A 33 11.14 -4.41 5.82
N ASP A 34 12.23 -5.02 6.27
CA ASP A 34 12.23 -6.44 6.58
C ASP A 34 11.47 -6.69 7.89
N ASN A 35 10.70 -7.77 7.95
CA ASN A 35 9.88 -8.08 9.12
C ASN A 35 10.17 -9.43 9.79
N ASP A 36 11.06 -10.21 9.25
CA ASP A 36 11.43 -11.55 9.76
C ASP A 36 10.26 -12.55 9.88
N LEU A 37 9.15 -12.26 9.17
CA LEU A 37 7.99 -13.14 9.13
C LEU A 37 8.00 -14.00 7.86
N LEU A 38 7.20 -15.06 7.87
CA LEU A 38 7.02 -15.92 6.71
C LEU A 38 6.04 -15.34 5.68
N PHE A 39 5.45 -14.19 5.99
CA PHE A 39 4.51 -13.48 5.13
C PHE A 39 4.81 -11.99 5.14
N SER A 40 4.22 -11.26 4.20
CA SER A 40 4.33 -9.80 4.12
C SER A 40 3.08 -9.11 4.63
N ARG A 41 3.27 -7.93 5.21
CA ARG A 41 2.17 -7.10 5.71
C ARG A 41 2.12 -5.80 4.92
N PHE A 42 0.90 -5.31 4.68
CA PHE A 42 0.69 -4.12 3.86
C PHE A 42 -0.17 -3.10 4.57
N GLY A 43 0.14 -1.83 4.38
CA GLY A 43 -0.68 -0.70 4.78
C GLY A 43 -0.83 0.29 3.65
N ALA A 44 -1.94 1.03 3.63
CA ALA A 44 -2.18 2.08 2.66
C ALA A 44 -2.61 3.35 3.37
N VAL A 45 -2.01 4.47 3.01
CA VAL A 45 -2.36 5.80 3.54
C VAL A 45 -2.93 6.63 2.41
N ILE A 46 -4.18 7.05 2.58
CA ILE A 46 -4.88 7.93 1.65
C ILE A 46 -5.48 9.07 2.46
N SER A 47 -4.78 10.21 2.50
CA SER A 47 -5.20 11.35 3.31
C SER A 47 -6.34 12.14 2.65
N ALA A 48 -6.99 13.02 3.44
CA ALA A 48 -8.00 13.92 2.91
C ALA A 48 -7.44 14.89 1.86
N LYS A 49 -6.13 15.12 1.86
CA LYS A 49 -5.45 15.94 0.84
C LYS A 49 -5.46 15.24 -0.54
N VAL A 50 -5.51 13.92 -0.56
CA VAL A 50 -5.62 13.15 -1.81
C VAL A 50 -7.03 13.29 -2.37
N ASN A 51 -8.03 13.07 -1.53
CA ASN A 51 -9.43 13.20 -1.91
C ASN A 51 -10.26 13.47 -0.65
N LYS A 52 -11.10 14.50 -0.68
CA LYS A 52 -11.95 14.86 0.46
C LYS A 52 -13.05 13.85 0.74
N SER A 53 -13.47 13.10 -0.27
CA SER A 53 -14.53 12.10 -0.13
C SER A 53 -13.99 10.83 0.55
N ALA A 54 -14.52 10.52 1.74
CA ALA A 54 -14.19 9.29 2.43
C ALA A 54 -14.57 8.05 1.61
N VAL A 55 -15.68 8.12 0.87
CA VAL A 55 -16.14 7.04 0.00
C VAL A 55 -15.12 6.76 -1.10
N LYS A 56 -14.59 7.81 -1.73
CA LYS A 56 -13.59 7.66 -2.80
C LYS A 56 -12.27 7.16 -2.24
N ARG A 57 -11.84 7.65 -1.07
CA ARG A 57 -10.63 7.13 -0.40
C ARG A 57 -10.76 5.65 -0.11
N ASN A 58 -11.92 5.21 0.38
CA ASN A 58 -12.17 3.79 0.66
C ASN A 58 -12.15 2.93 -0.61
N LYS A 59 -12.65 3.45 -1.73
CA LYS A 59 -12.59 2.75 -3.02
C LYS A 59 -11.15 2.53 -3.47
N ILE A 60 -10.31 3.54 -3.35
CA ILE A 60 -8.88 3.46 -3.69
C ILE A 60 -8.21 2.41 -2.80
N LYS A 61 -8.46 2.47 -1.50
CA LYS A 61 -7.90 1.53 -0.54
C LYS A 61 -8.30 0.08 -0.86
N ARG A 62 -9.57 -0.15 -1.18
CA ARG A 62 -10.06 -1.48 -1.58
C ARG A 62 -9.39 -1.97 -2.86
N THR A 63 -9.21 -1.09 -3.83
CA THR A 63 -8.52 -1.44 -5.08
C THR A 63 -7.09 -1.90 -4.78
N ILE A 64 -6.37 -1.19 -3.93
CA ILE A 64 -5.01 -1.54 -3.54
C ILE A 64 -4.96 -2.90 -2.83
N PHE A 65 -5.79 -3.10 -1.81
CA PHE A 65 -5.78 -4.35 -1.05
C PHE A 65 -6.28 -5.54 -1.86
N ASN A 66 -7.26 -5.34 -2.75
CA ASN A 66 -7.70 -6.40 -3.65
C ASN A 66 -6.62 -6.81 -4.64
N PHE A 67 -5.86 -5.83 -5.15
CA PHE A 67 -4.71 -6.11 -6.01
C PHE A 67 -3.69 -6.98 -5.26
N ILE A 68 -3.33 -6.59 -4.04
CA ILE A 68 -2.36 -7.33 -3.21
C ILE A 68 -2.84 -8.77 -2.98
N ARG A 69 -4.12 -8.94 -2.65
CA ARG A 69 -4.71 -10.24 -2.39
C ARG A 69 -4.74 -11.12 -3.65
N LEU A 70 -5.17 -10.57 -4.77
CA LEU A 70 -5.28 -11.31 -6.03
C LEU A 70 -3.91 -11.73 -6.57
N LYS A 71 -2.90 -10.89 -6.40
CA LYS A 71 -1.52 -11.20 -6.79
C LYS A 71 -0.78 -11.98 -5.73
N LYS A 72 -1.40 -12.28 -4.60
CA LYS A 72 -0.84 -13.05 -3.49
C LYS A 72 0.47 -12.48 -2.96
N LEU A 73 0.61 -11.14 -2.99
CA LEU A 73 1.83 -10.48 -2.53
C LEU A 73 2.04 -10.64 -1.03
N HIS A 74 0.96 -10.76 -0.25
CA HIS A 74 1.02 -11.00 1.18
C HIS A 74 1.57 -12.39 1.55
N GLU A 75 1.58 -13.32 0.61
CA GLU A 75 2.14 -14.66 0.81
C GLU A 75 3.65 -14.70 0.63
N LEU A 76 4.24 -13.66 0.04
CA LEU A 76 5.69 -13.56 -0.09
C LEU A 76 6.30 -13.23 1.28
N PRO A 77 7.43 -13.86 1.63
CA PRO A 77 7.98 -13.69 2.97
C PRO A 77 8.69 -12.37 3.18
N GLY A 78 8.66 -11.90 4.43
CA GLY A 78 9.68 -11.06 4.98
C GLY A 78 9.56 -9.56 4.79
N LYS A 79 8.46 -8.99 4.29
CA LYS A 79 8.37 -7.53 4.07
C LYS A 79 7.17 -6.89 4.74
N ASP A 80 7.40 -5.71 5.34
CA ASP A 80 6.37 -4.76 5.70
C ASP A 80 6.39 -3.64 4.67
N ILE A 81 5.27 -3.39 4.02
CA ILE A 81 5.17 -2.43 2.92
C ILE A 81 4.06 -1.42 3.19
N LEU A 82 4.44 -0.14 3.25
CA LEU A 82 3.50 0.97 3.39
C LEU A 82 3.38 1.69 2.06
N ILE A 83 2.14 1.80 1.56
CA ILE A 83 1.82 2.46 0.30
C ILE A 83 1.18 3.80 0.63
N ILE A 84 1.86 4.91 0.30
CA ILE A 84 1.34 6.26 0.47
C ILE A 84 0.83 6.72 -0.88
N VAL A 85 -0.46 7.02 -0.96
CA VAL A 85 -1.12 7.43 -2.20
C VAL A 85 -0.98 8.94 -2.37
N LEU A 86 -0.62 9.37 -3.59
CA LEU A 86 -0.46 10.78 -3.93
C LEU A 86 -1.71 11.33 -4.62
N PRO A 87 -1.96 12.66 -4.58
CA PRO A 87 -3.16 13.28 -5.17
C PRO A 87 -3.38 12.97 -6.65
N SER A 88 -2.31 12.76 -7.41
CA SER A 88 -2.38 12.39 -8.83
C SER A 88 -3.17 11.11 -9.10
N ILE A 89 -3.39 10.28 -8.09
CA ILE A 89 -4.17 9.05 -8.19
C ILE A 89 -5.59 9.30 -8.73
N ASN A 90 -6.14 10.50 -8.47
CA ASN A 90 -7.50 10.86 -8.89
C ASN A 90 -7.66 10.91 -10.41
N LYS A 91 -6.56 10.99 -11.15
CA LYS A 91 -6.57 11.00 -12.61
C LYS A 91 -6.69 9.60 -13.22
N LEU A 92 -6.56 8.57 -12.40
CA LEU A 92 -6.49 7.19 -12.87
C LEU A 92 -7.81 6.46 -12.70
N THR A 93 -8.10 5.59 -13.67
CA THR A 93 -9.16 4.59 -13.55
C THR A 93 -8.68 3.45 -12.66
N LYS A 94 -9.58 2.56 -12.25
CA LYS A 94 -9.24 1.38 -11.46
C LYS A 94 -8.16 0.53 -12.16
N LEU A 95 -8.32 0.29 -13.47
CA LEU A 95 -7.34 -0.48 -14.25
C LEU A 95 -5.98 0.19 -14.28
N GLU A 96 -5.95 1.51 -14.42
CA GLU A 96 -4.71 2.26 -14.42
C GLU A 96 -4.01 2.21 -13.06
N ILE A 97 -4.78 2.29 -11.96
CA ILE A 97 -4.25 2.12 -10.60
C ILE A 97 -3.60 0.75 -10.46
N GLU A 98 -4.27 -0.31 -10.94
CA GLU A 98 -3.73 -1.67 -10.87
C GLU A 98 -2.43 -1.81 -11.67
N LYS A 99 -2.35 -1.18 -12.84
CA LYS A 99 -1.12 -1.18 -13.65
C LYS A 99 0.03 -0.48 -12.93
N GLU A 100 -0.24 0.65 -12.29
CA GLU A 100 0.78 1.37 -11.53
C GLU A 100 1.24 0.59 -10.31
N LEU A 101 0.34 -0.11 -9.63
CA LEU A 101 0.69 -1.01 -8.53
C LEU A 101 1.57 -2.17 -9.01
N GLU A 102 1.26 -2.74 -10.16
CA GLU A 102 2.08 -3.78 -10.79
C GLU A 102 3.51 -3.28 -11.00
N THR A 103 3.65 -2.07 -11.51
CA THR A 103 4.96 -1.48 -11.79
C THR A 103 5.78 -1.25 -10.52
N ILE A 104 5.15 -0.78 -9.43
CA ILE A 104 5.88 -0.37 -8.24
C ILE A 104 6.04 -1.49 -7.20
N LEU A 105 5.13 -2.47 -7.18
CA LEU A 105 5.14 -3.55 -6.18
C LEU A 105 5.71 -4.87 -6.68
N VAL A 106 5.75 -5.07 -7.97
CA VAL A 106 6.17 -6.36 -8.57
C VAL A 106 7.49 -6.29 -9.33
#